data_a81e8ae2d10f4f638a8f46e9366b13cb
#
_entry.id   a81e8ae2d10f4f638a8f46e9366b13cb
#
_cell.length_a   1.000
_cell.length_b   1.000
_cell.length_c   1.000
_cell.angle_alpha   90.00
_cell.angle_beta   90.00
_cell.angle_gamma   90.00
#
_symmetry.space_group_name_H-M   'P 1'
#
loop_
_entity.id
_entity.type
_entity.pdbx_description
1 polymer ?
#
loop_
_entity_poly.entity_id
_entity_poly.type
_entity_poly.pdbx_seq_one_letter_code
_entity_poly.pdbx_strand_id
1 'polypeptide(L)'
;DKNGYIDDIHGWNFLGDSTKENLEYERIIKDKTLVDGATYQEAKALNDKKIADAVAGKTRSEQMLETIAASDAVLAKHFGKPVYTIEEVNAIVSQEPATQKSKAAMQQMLSYGLPIAELKVAVQKQLDDQIALINGDNLKTDYRKVVGDNPNDITDTKYGNNNVMGPDKNEILHGTHVA
;
A
#
# COMPACT_ATOMS: atom_id res chain seq x y z
N ASP A 1 -21.83 13.81 -27.21
CA ASP A 1 -21.90 15.25 -26.93
C ASP A 1 -20.84 16.06 -27.69
N LYS A 2 -19.96 15.40 -28.43
CA LYS A 2 -18.85 16.00 -29.20
C LYS A 2 -17.76 16.64 -28.31
N ASN A 3 -17.58 16.14 -27.07
CA ASN A 3 -16.56 16.60 -26.12
C ASN A 3 -15.15 16.06 -26.45
N GLY A 4 -15.01 15.14 -27.42
CA GLY A 4 -13.73 14.57 -27.86
C GLY A 4 -13.41 13.20 -27.24
N TYR A 5 -14.24 12.71 -26.34
CA TYR A 5 -14.10 11.39 -25.71
C TYR A 5 -15.18 10.44 -26.25
N ILE A 6 -14.80 9.22 -26.61
CA ILE A 6 -15.70 8.25 -27.27
C ILE A 6 -16.30 7.35 -26.17
N ASP A 7 -17.64 7.25 -26.19
CA ASP A 7 -18.41 6.39 -25.26
C ASP A 7 -18.20 6.72 -23.77
N ASP A 8 -18.11 8.01 -23.45
CA ASP A 8 -17.91 8.54 -22.10
C ASP A 8 -19.21 8.74 -21.29
N ILE A 9 -20.27 7.99 -21.60
CA ILE A 9 -21.60 8.11 -20.99
C ILE A 9 -21.55 8.05 -19.44
N HIS A 10 -20.60 7.31 -18.90
CA HIS A 10 -20.39 7.14 -17.45
C HIS A 10 -19.22 7.97 -16.90
N GLY A 11 -18.60 8.79 -17.76
CA GLY A 11 -17.39 9.56 -17.44
C GLY A 11 -16.15 9.02 -18.14
N TRP A 12 -15.00 9.56 -17.79
CA TRP A 12 -13.71 9.22 -18.40
C TRP A 12 -12.65 8.96 -17.35
N ASN A 13 -11.92 7.86 -17.49
CA ASN A 13 -10.80 7.49 -16.63
C ASN A 13 -9.49 8.03 -17.21
N PHE A 14 -9.05 9.18 -16.73
CA PHE A 14 -7.79 9.81 -17.15
C PHE A 14 -6.54 9.05 -16.71
N LEU A 15 -6.63 8.16 -15.74
CA LEU A 15 -5.52 7.29 -15.34
C LEU A 15 -5.41 6.03 -16.21
N GLY A 16 -6.41 5.74 -17.04
CA GLY A 16 -6.43 4.56 -17.91
C GLY A 16 -6.29 3.28 -17.10
N ASP A 17 -5.35 2.43 -17.49
CA ASP A 17 -5.08 1.16 -16.79
C ASP A 17 -3.99 1.27 -15.71
N SER A 18 -3.60 2.49 -15.31
CA SER A 18 -2.64 2.68 -14.24
C SER A 18 -3.29 2.51 -12.88
N THR A 19 -2.71 1.65 -12.04
CA THR A 19 -3.04 1.48 -10.62
C THR A 19 -2.01 2.13 -9.70
N LYS A 20 -0.95 2.71 -10.26
CA LYS A 20 0.14 3.36 -9.54
C LYS A 20 0.49 4.68 -10.20
N GLU A 21 1.10 5.57 -9.44
CA GLU A 21 1.53 6.88 -9.92
C GLU A 21 3.01 7.14 -9.60
N ASN A 22 3.63 8.02 -10.37
CA ASN A 22 4.87 8.67 -9.99
C ASN A 22 4.53 10.06 -9.47
N LEU A 23 4.98 10.37 -8.27
CA LEU A 23 4.83 11.71 -7.69
C LEU A 23 5.78 12.69 -8.37
N GLU A 24 5.41 13.96 -8.38
CA GLU A 24 6.18 14.99 -9.10
C GLU A 24 7.64 15.09 -8.63
N TYR A 25 7.91 14.96 -7.33
CA TYR A 25 9.28 14.94 -6.83
C TYR A 25 10.10 13.75 -7.37
N GLU A 26 9.47 12.59 -7.65
CA GLU A 26 10.15 11.44 -8.26
C GLU A 26 10.56 11.74 -9.69
N ARG A 27 9.71 12.45 -10.45
CA ARG A 27 10.02 12.92 -11.80
C ARG A 27 11.20 13.89 -11.79
N ILE A 28 11.20 14.85 -10.86
CA ILE A 28 12.29 15.82 -10.68
C ILE A 28 13.61 15.15 -10.30
N ILE A 29 13.58 14.12 -9.45
CA ILE A 29 14.76 13.35 -9.06
C ILE A 29 15.35 12.59 -10.26
N LYS A 30 14.50 12.02 -11.11
CA LYS A 30 14.93 11.32 -12.34
C LYS A 30 15.60 12.27 -13.31
N ASP A 31 15.13 13.50 -13.43
CA ASP A 31 15.67 14.51 -14.32
C ASP A 31 15.74 15.89 -13.64
N LYS A 32 16.88 16.18 -13.05
CA LYS A 32 17.17 17.45 -12.38
C LYS A 32 17.16 18.68 -13.30
N THR A 33 17.13 18.48 -14.62
CA THR A 33 17.11 19.60 -15.58
C THR A 33 15.75 20.23 -15.73
N LEU A 34 14.69 19.59 -15.20
CA LEU A 34 13.31 20.05 -15.28
C LEU A 34 13.02 21.29 -14.42
N VAL A 35 13.86 21.57 -13.42
CA VAL A 35 13.63 22.60 -12.41
C VAL A 35 14.93 23.29 -12.00
N ASP A 36 14.82 24.40 -11.27
CA ASP A 36 15.97 25.05 -10.64
C ASP A 36 16.54 24.23 -9.48
N GLY A 37 17.73 24.62 -9.01
CA GLY A 37 18.44 23.91 -7.96
C GLY A 37 17.73 23.90 -6.61
N ALA A 38 16.97 24.94 -6.27
CA ALA A 38 16.23 25.01 -5.01
C ALA A 38 15.06 24.01 -5.01
N THR A 39 14.27 24.00 -6.07
CA THR A 39 13.17 23.03 -6.27
C THR A 39 13.67 21.58 -6.31
N TYR A 40 14.85 21.34 -6.92
CA TYR A 40 15.46 20.00 -6.87
C TYR A 40 15.82 19.58 -5.43
N GLN A 41 16.34 20.47 -4.60
CA GLN A 41 16.66 20.14 -3.20
C GLN A 41 15.39 19.86 -2.38
N GLU A 42 14.29 20.57 -2.63
CA GLU A 42 12.98 20.26 -2.00
C GLU A 42 12.49 18.87 -2.41
N ALA A 43 12.51 18.55 -3.70
CA ALA A 43 12.15 17.23 -4.19
C ALA A 43 13.00 16.11 -3.56
N LYS A 44 14.32 16.35 -3.45
CA LYS A 44 15.24 15.43 -2.79
C LYS A 44 14.88 15.23 -1.31
N ALA A 45 14.60 16.31 -0.58
CA ALA A 45 14.22 16.23 0.83
C ALA A 45 12.92 15.42 1.05
N LEU A 46 11.94 15.57 0.15
CA LEU A 46 10.70 14.77 0.19
C LEU A 46 10.99 13.29 -0.03
N ASN A 47 11.83 12.94 -0.99
CA ASN A 47 12.22 11.57 -1.25
C ASN A 47 13.02 10.97 -0.08
N ASP A 48 14.00 11.70 0.45
CA ASP A 48 14.81 11.26 1.58
C ASP A 48 13.94 10.99 2.81
N LYS A 49 12.95 11.87 3.06
CA LYS A 49 11.95 11.66 4.11
C LYS A 49 11.12 10.39 3.87
N LYS A 50 10.64 10.19 2.65
CA LYS A 50 9.85 9.01 2.29
C LYS A 50 10.64 7.71 2.49
N ILE A 51 11.91 7.70 2.12
CA ILE A 51 12.80 6.56 2.36
C ILE A 51 13.01 6.33 3.87
N ALA A 52 13.24 7.38 4.64
CA ALA A 52 13.38 7.25 6.10
C ALA A 52 12.11 6.70 6.75
N ASP A 53 10.94 7.17 6.35
CA ASP A 53 9.64 6.65 6.80
C ASP A 53 9.46 5.17 6.42
N ALA A 54 9.91 4.78 5.21
CA ALA A 54 9.87 3.39 4.75
C ALA A 54 10.82 2.48 5.55
N VAL A 55 12.01 2.95 5.89
CA VAL A 55 12.96 2.19 6.75
C VAL A 55 12.35 1.94 8.13
N ALA A 56 11.76 2.97 8.73
CA ALA A 56 11.06 2.82 10.01
C ALA A 56 9.84 1.90 9.89
N GLY A 57 9.11 1.99 8.79
CA GLY A 57 7.99 1.12 8.48
C GLY A 57 8.41 -0.34 8.31
N LYS A 58 9.48 -0.60 7.56
CA LYS A 58 10.08 -1.93 7.37
C LYS A 58 10.34 -2.59 8.73
N THR A 59 11.04 -1.90 9.62
CA THR A 59 11.36 -2.41 10.95
C THR A 59 10.09 -2.77 11.74
N ARG A 60 9.05 -1.93 11.69
CA ARG A 60 7.77 -2.21 12.35
C ARG A 60 7.07 -3.44 11.76
N SER A 61 7.05 -3.56 10.44
CA SER A 61 6.42 -4.70 9.75
C SER A 61 7.15 -6.01 10.06
N GLU A 62 8.48 -6.01 10.08
CA GLU A 62 9.30 -7.16 10.48
C GLU A 62 9.02 -7.60 11.93
N GLN A 63 9.01 -6.66 12.87
CA GLN A 63 8.68 -6.92 14.28
C GLN A 63 7.25 -7.43 14.45
N MET A 64 6.30 -6.91 13.66
CA MET A 64 4.92 -7.37 13.68
C MET A 64 4.79 -8.81 13.19
N LEU A 65 5.43 -9.16 12.06
CA LEU A 65 5.45 -10.53 11.53
C LEU A 65 6.09 -11.50 12.52
N GLU A 66 7.19 -11.13 13.15
CA GLU A 66 7.84 -11.92 14.19
C GLU A 66 6.91 -12.14 15.40
N THR A 67 6.25 -11.08 15.86
CA THR A 67 5.31 -11.14 16.98
C THR A 67 4.12 -12.02 16.66
N ILE A 68 3.55 -11.90 15.44
CA ILE A 68 2.46 -12.75 14.98
C ILE A 68 2.91 -14.21 14.96
N ALA A 69 4.07 -14.51 14.36
CA ALA A 69 4.56 -15.87 14.22
C ALA A 69 4.81 -16.53 15.60
N ALA A 70 5.47 -15.80 16.51
CA ALA A 70 5.76 -16.30 17.86
C ALA A 70 4.48 -16.52 18.66
N SER A 71 3.54 -15.57 18.60
CA SER A 71 2.28 -15.67 19.36
C SER A 71 1.37 -16.77 18.79
N ASP A 72 1.30 -16.88 17.47
CA ASP A 72 0.54 -17.91 16.77
C ASP A 72 1.03 -19.32 17.14
N ALA A 73 2.33 -19.53 17.18
CA ALA A 73 2.92 -20.81 17.59
C ALA A 73 2.54 -21.21 19.03
N VAL A 74 2.57 -20.25 19.97
CA VAL A 74 2.17 -20.49 21.36
C VAL A 74 0.70 -20.80 21.46
N LEU A 75 -0.16 -20.02 20.82
CA LEU A 75 -1.61 -20.20 20.90
C LEU A 75 -2.10 -21.44 20.13
N ALA A 76 -1.53 -21.75 18.98
CA ALA A 76 -1.84 -23.00 18.26
C ALA A 76 -1.53 -24.23 19.12
N LYS A 77 -0.39 -24.20 19.85
CA LYS A 77 -0.05 -25.24 20.80
C LYS A 77 -1.03 -25.30 21.98
N HIS A 78 -1.43 -24.13 22.52
CA HIS A 78 -2.39 -24.04 23.63
C HIS A 78 -3.75 -24.62 23.25
N PHE A 79 -4.25 -24.31 22.05
CA PHE A 79 -5.54 -24.81 21.55
C PHE A 79 -5.48 -26.23 20.95
N GLY A 80 -4.31 -26.75 20.65
CA GLY A 80 -4.12 -28.03 19.95
C GLY A 80 -4.59 -28.00 18.50
N LYS A 81 -4.75 -26.80 17.89
CA LYS A 81 -5.19 -26.58 16.50
C LYS A 81 -4.55 -25.35 15.91
N PRO A 82 -4.33 -25.30 14.57
CA PRO A 82 -3.65 -24.17 13.90
C PRO A 82 -4.55 -22.97 13.64
N VAL A 83 -5.87 -23.11 13.74
CA VAL A 83 -6.84 -22.03 13.48
C VAL A 83 -7.71 -21.82 14.70
N TYR A 84 -7.80 -20.58 15.14
CA TYR A 84 -8.59 -20.16 16.31
C TYR A 84 -9.16 -18.76 16.06
N THR A 85 -10.22 -18.41 16.80
CA THR A 85 -10.92 -17.13 16.66
C THR A 85 -10.53 -16.14 17.74
N ILE A 86 -10.93 -14.87 17.57
CA ILE A 86 -10.72 -13.83 18.60
C ILE A 86 -11.48 -14.17 19.89
N GLU A 87 -12.67 -14.77 19.77
CA GLU A 87 -13.48 -15.21 20.92
C GLU A 87 -12.73 -16.27 21.72
N GLU A 88 -12.11 -17.24 21.04
CA GLU A 88 -11.29 -18.28 21.71
C GLU A 88 -10.08 -17.66 22.39
N VAL A 89 -9.40 -16.71 21.73
CA VAL A 89 -8.29 -15.98 22.33
C VAL A 89 -8.73 -15.19 23.56
N ASN A 90 -9.89 -14.53 23.48
CA ASN A 90 -10.45 -13.77 24.61
C ASN A 90 -10.77 -14.68 25.81
N ALA A 91 -11.26 -15.89 25.55
CA ALA A 91 -11.65 -16.86 26.55
C ALA A 91 -10.45 -17.56 27.27
N ILE A 92 -9.22 -17.38 26.80
CA ILE A 92 -8.05 -18.00 27.42
C ILE A 92 -7.94 -17.60 28.91
N VAL A 93 -7.88 -18.60 29.78
CA VAL A 93 -7.52 -18.45 31.19
C VAL A 93 -6.24 -19.26 31.39
N SER A 94 -5.12 -18.59 31.57
CA SER A 94 -3.80 -19.23 31.76
C SER A 94 -2.97 -18.38 32.69
N GLN A 95 -2.16 -19.03 33.51
CA GLN A 95 -1.14 -18.37 34.36
C GLN A 95 0.26 -18.44 33.75
N GLU A 96 0.39 -19.08 32.58
CA GLU A 96 1.64 -19.20 31.86
C GLU A 96 2.01 -17.86 31.20
N PRO A 97 3.16 -17.25 31.50
CA PRO A 97 3.51 -15.92 30.98
C PRO A 97 3.56 -15.85 29.45
N ALA A 98 4.05 -16.91 28.78
CA ALA A 98 4.11 -16.96 27.34
C ALA A 98 2.72 -16.93 26.70
N THR A 99 1.78 -17.69 27.24
CA THR A 99 0.39 -17.74 26.79
C THR A 99 -0.31 -16.41 27.02
N GLN A 100 -0.10 -15.77 28.17
CA GLN A 100 -0.69 -14.45 28.45
C GLN A 100 -0.15 -13.35 27.53
N LYS A 101 1.17 -13.32 27.30
CA LYS A 101 1.79 -12.38 26.35
C LYS A 101 1.24 -12.57 24.93
N SER A 102 1.15 -13.83 24.49
CA SER A 102 0.63 -14.15 23.17
C SER A 102 -0.84 -13.83 23.03
N LYS A 103 -1.66 -14.05 24.09
CA LYS A 103 -3.06 -13.61 24.16
C LYS A 103 -3.16 -12.11 23.94
N ALA A 104 -2.43 -11.31 24.71
CA ALA A 104 -2.50 -9.84 24.60
C ALA A 104 -2.09 -9.34 23.21
N ALA A 105 -1.02 -9.89 22.64
CA ALA A 105 -0.57 -9.55 21.29
C ALA A 105 -1.62 -9.89 20.22
N MET A 106 -2.20 -11.10 20.28
CA MET A 106 -3.17 -11.54 19.28
C MET A 106 -4.54 -10.87 19.45
N GLN A 107 -4.95 -10.52 20.66
CA GLN A 107 -6.14 -9.70 20.90
C GLN A 107 -6.03 -8.35 20.18
N GLN A 108 -4.91 -7.67 20.30
CA GLN A 108 -4.68 -6.41 19.60
C GLN A 108 -4.71 -6.58 18.09
N MET A 109 -4.09 -7.63 17.55
CA MET A 109 -4.00 -7.86 16.11
C MET A 109 -5.34 -8.29 15.51
N LEU A 110 -6.05 -9.21 16.15
CA LEU A 110 -7.34 -9.70 15.67
C LEU A 110 -8.48 -8.68 15.86
N SER A 111 -8.28 -7.63 16.66
CA SER A 111 -9.27 -6.55 16.79
C SER A 111 -9.51 -5.79 15.49
N TYR A 112 -8.64 -5.90 14.50
CA TYR A 112 -8.85 -5.37 13.15
C TYR A 112 -9.83 -6.19 12.31
N GLY A 113 -10.35 -7.32 12.83
CA GLY A 113 -11.36 -8.14 12.16
C GLY A 113 -10.84 -9.05 11.05
N LEU A 114 -9.53 -9.14 10.87
CA LEU A 114 -8.91 -10.01 9.86
C LEU A 114 -8.47 -11.35 10.48
N PRO A 115 -8.68 -12.48 9.79
CA PRO A 115 -8.06 -13.74 10.15
C PRO A 115 -6.53 -13.64 10.16
N ILE A 116 -5.85 -14.43 11.00
CA ILE A 116 -4.38 -14.37 11.16
C ILE A 116 -3.66 -14.57 9.81
N ALA A 117 -4.15 -15.48 8.97
CA ALA A 117 -3.55 -15.73 7.67
C ALA A 117 -3.60 -14.49 6.76
N GLU A 118 -4.74 -13.81 6.72
CA GLU A 118 -4.92 -12.59 5.94
C GLU A 118 -4.11 -11.43 6.51
N LEU A 119 -4.05 -11.31 7.84
CA LEU A 119 -3.21 -10.33 8.51
C LEU A 119 -1.72 -10.51 8.17
N LYS A 120 -1.22 -11.75 8.18
CA LYS A 120 0.16 -12.06 7.76
C LYS A 120 0.42 -11.61 6.31
N VAL A 121 -0.50 -11.91 5.41
CA VAL A 121 -0.40 -11.50 4.00
C VAL A 121 -0.39 -9.98 3.85
N ALA A 122 -1.26 -9.28 4.55
CA ALA A 122 -1.33 -7.82 4.52
C ALA A 122 -0.05 -7.17 5.05
N VAL A 123 0.48 -7.64 6.17
CA VAL A 123 1.73 -7.12 6.75
C VAL A 123 2.93 -7.46 5.86
N GLN A 124 2.96 -8.65 5.25
CA GLN A 124 4.02 -9.04 4.31
C GLN A 124 3.99 -8.13 3.07
N LYS A 125 2.80 -7.89 2.49
CA LYS A 125 2.66 -6.95 1.37
C LYS A 125 3.17 -5.55 1.73
N GLN A 126 2.81 -5.06 2.91
CA GLN A 126 3.31 -3.76 3.40
C GLN A 126 4.84 -3.74 3.53
N LEU A 127 5.45 -4.83 4.03
CA LEU A 127 6.90 -4.98 4.12
C LEU A 127 7.54 -4.94 2.73
N ASP A 128 7.00 -5.67 1.78
CA ASP A 128 7.50 -5.74 0.40
C ASP A 128 7.42 -4.36 -0.29
N ASP A 129 6.33 -3.62 -0.10
CA ASP A 129 6.15 -2.25 -0.61
C ASP A 129 7.19 -1.29 -0.01
N GLN A 130 7.51 -1.42 1.28
CA GLN A 130 8.54 -0.62 1.94
C GLN A 130 9.94 -0.95 1.42
N ILE A 131 10.24 -2.23 1.22
CA ILE A 131 11.51 -2.69 0.64
C ILE A 131 11.66 -2.16 -0.79
N ALA A 132 10.62 -2.24 -1.61
CA ALA A 132 10.62 -1.71 -2.97
C ALA A 132 10.91 -0.21 -3.01
N LEU A 133 10.33 0.56 -2.08
CA LEU A 133 10.58 1.99 -1.96
C LEU A 133 12.02 2.30 -1.52
N ILE A 134 12.56 1.57 -0.54
CA ILE A 134 13.95 1.71 -0.08
C ILE A 134 14.93 1.40 -1.22
N ASN A 135 14.62 0.42 -2.07
CA ASN A 135 15.41 0.06 -3.24
C ASN A 135 15.26 1.04 -4.42
N GLY A 136 14.40 2.04 -4.30
CA GLY A 136 14.13 3.03 -5.34
C GLY A 136 13.39 2.45 -6.56
N ASP A 137 12.59 1.40 -6.40
CA ASP A 137 11.88 0.77 -7.51
C ASP A 137 10.83 1.70 -8.12
N ASN A 138 10.23 2.59 -7.31
CA ASN A 138 9.37 3.67 -7.77
C ASN A 138 10.07 4.65 -8.72
N LEU A 139 11.39 4.86 -8.55
CA LEU A 139 12.18 5.72 -9.44
C LEU A 139 12.58 5.00 -10.73
N LYS A 140 12.60 3.67 -10.76
CA LYS A 140 12.97 2.87 -11.94
C LYS A 140 11.79 2.68 -12.89
N THR A 141 10.56 2.70 -12.38
CA THR A 141 9.34 2.44 -13.15
C THR A 141 8.68 3.76 -13.52
N ASP A 142 8.29 3.88 -14.79
CA ASP A 142 7.47 4.96 -15.30
C ASP A 142 6.02 4.47 -15.39
N TYR A 143 5.26 4.71 -14.32
CA TYR A 143 3.84 4.33 -14.27
C TYR A 143 2.98 5.20 -15.20
N ARG A 144 3.43 6.41 -15.55
CA ARG A 144 2.73 7.33 -16.42
C ARG A 144 2.68 6.83 -17.87
N LYS A 145 3.66 6.01 -18.26
CA LYS A 145 3.67 5.42 -19.60
C LYS A 145 2.41 4.61 -19.93
N VAL A 146 1.78 4.01 -18.92
CA VAL A 146 0.53 3.25 -19.08
C VAL A 146 -0.65 4.19 -19.32
N VAL A 147 -0.62 5.41 -18.80
CA VAL A 147 -1.65 6.44 -19.02
C VAL A 147 -1.68 6.89 -20.47
N GLY A 148 -0.50 6.97 -21.11
CA GLY A 148 -0.35 7.35 -22.51
C GLY A 148 -0.37 8.85 -22.77
N ASP A 149 -0.37 9.69 -21.73
CA ASP A 149 -0.33 11.15 -21.85
C ASP A 149 1.09 11.67 -22.16
N ASN A 150 1.15 12.91 -22.64
CA ASN A 150 2.39 13.66 -22.77
C ASN A 150 2.57 14.63 -21.59
N PRO A 151 3.44 14.31 -20.59
CA PRO A 151 3.60 15.13 -19.39
C PRO A 151 4.16 16.54 -19.66
N ASN A 152 4.67 16.81 -20.85
CA ASN A 152 5.24 18.09 -21.23
C ASN A 152 4.29 18.95 -22.10
N ASP A 153 3.08 18.45 -22.37
CA ASP A 153 2.06 19.13 -23.16
C ASP A 153 0.77 19.27 -22.38
N ILE A 154 0.55 20.45 -21.78
CA ILE A 154 -0.66 20.75 -21.00
C ILE A 154 -1.94 20.75 -21.85
N THR A 155 -1.82 20.76 -23.18
CA THR A 155 -2.95 20.72 -24.10
C THR A 155 -3.32 19.29 -24.53
N ASP A 156 -2.54 18.30 -24.12
CA ASP A 156 -2.85 16.90 -24.39
C ASP A 156 -4.08 16.47 -23.60
N THR A 157 -5.12 16.07 -24.30
CA THR A 157 -6.39 15.59 -23.75
C THR A 157 -6.78 14.21 -24.29
N LYS A 158 -5.90 13.57 -25.09
CA LYS A 158 -6.21 12.31 -25.80
C LYS A 158 -5.59 11.09 -25.11
N TYR A 159 -5.82 10.96 -23.82
CA TYR A 159 -5.33 9.85 -23.03
C TYR A 159 -6.40 9.32 -22.08
N GLY A 160 -6.15 8.17 -21.47
CA GLY A 160 -7.13 7.50 -20.62
C GLY A 160 -8.09 6.60 -21.41
N ASN A 161 -9.17 6.18 -20.80
CA ASN A 161 -10.19 5.32 -21.40
C ASN A 161 -11.56 5.50 -20.73
N ASN A 162 -12.59 4.82 -21.25
CA ASN A 162 -13.95 4.85 -20.71
C ASN A 162 -14.21 3.83 -19.59
N ASN A 163 -13.18 3.09 -19.13
CA ASN A 163 -13.29 2.19 -17.99
C ASN A 163 -13.21 2.96 -16.67
N VAL A 164 -14.31 3.60 -16.27
CA VAL A 164 -14.38 4.41 -15.05
C VAL A 164 -14.23 3.60 -13.75
N MET A 165 -14.34 2.27 -13.84
CA MET A 165 -14.07 1.39 -12.70
C MET A 165 -12.58 1.09 -12.51
N GLY A 166 -11.73 1.46 -13.46
CA GLY A 166 -10.31 1.12 -13.44
C GLY A 166 -10.03 -0.37 -13.65
N PRO A 167 -8.75 -0.75 -13.72
CA PRO A 167 -8.34 -2.13 -14.01
C PRO A 167 -8.49 -3.08 -12.81
N ASP A 168 -8.46 -2.59 -11.58
CA ASP A 168 -8.60 -3.40 -10.37
C ASP A 168 -9.84 -2.99 -9.56
N LYS A 169 -10.85 -3.85 -9.60
CA LYS A 169 -12.11 -3.62 -8.87
C LYS A 169 -11.97 -3.63 -7.36
N ASN A 170 -10.90 -4.22 -6.81
CA ASN A 170 -10.65 -4.26 -5.37
C ASN A 170 -10.08 -2.94 -4.85
N GLU A 171 -9.58 -2.08 -5.73
CA GLU A 171 -9.02 -0.77 -5.39
C GLU A 171 -10.05 0.38 -5.51
N ILE A 172 -11.32 0.10 -5.84
CA ILE A 172 -12.40 1.11 -5.99
C ILE A 172 -13.01 1.47 -4.63
N LEU A 173 -12.20 1.76 -3.63
CA LEU A 173 -12.72 2.00 -2.29
C LEU A 173 -13.09 3.46 -2.06
N HIS A 174 -12.20 4.38 -2.40
CA HIS A 174 -12.36 5.80 -2.07
C HIS A 174 -13.47 6.46 -2.89
N GLY A 175 -13.51 6.27 -4.20
CA GLY A 175 -14.55 6.83 -5.06
C GLY A 175 -15.95 6.35 -4.68
N THR A 176 -16.11 5.08 -4.37
CA THR A 176 -17.38 4.50 -3.89
C THR A 176 -17.79 5.05 -2.52
N HIS A 177 -16.82 5.35 -1.65
CA HIS A 177 -17.11 5.89 -0.32
C HIS A 177 -17.60 7.35 -0.36
N VAL A 178 -17.12 8.15 -1.31
CA VAL A 178 -17.45 9.59 -1.41
C VAL A 178 -18.60 9.90 -2.38
N ALA A 179 -19.07 8.93 -3.16
CA ALA A 179 -20.22 9.04 -4.04
C ALA A 179 -21.53 8.86 -3.28
#